data_a639f53fb8d897e6f8e10a347282a445
#
_entry.id   a639f53fb8d897e6f8e10a347282a445
#
_cell.length_a   1.000
_cell.length_b   1.000
_cell.length_c   1.000
_cell.angle_alpha   90.00
_cell.angle_beta   90.00
_cell.angle_gamma   90.00
#
_symmetry.space_group_name_H-M   'P 1'
#
loop_
_entity.id
_entity.type
_entity.pdbx_description
1 polymer ?
#
loop_
_entity_poly.entity_id
_entity_poly.type
_entity_poly.pdbx_seq_one_letter_code
_entity_poly.pdbx_strand_id
1 'polypeptide(L)'
;MDLRELYQDIILDHARSPRNFGALSEPSHLAHGHNPLCGDKLTVFMKIDDDHITKVSFEGRGCAISTASASLMTQILTGKSVAQADAVFAAFHARVTTGAAVEVASDLEDATERLEPLTGVRTYPARVKCATLAWHTVDAAVKGGVLGTTIKTE
;
A
#
# COMPACT_ATOMS: atom_id res chain seq x y z
N MET A 1 16.07 10.60 19.92
CA MET A 1 15.43 9.54 19.10
C MET A 1 16.17 9.44 17.77
N ASP A 2 16.66 8.27 17.42
CA ASP A 2 17.28 8.10 16.11
C ASP A 2 16.23 7.81 15.02
N LEU A 3 16.65 7.84 13.78
CA LEU A 3 15.76 7.66 12.63
C LEU A 3 15.08 6.30 12.64
N ARG A 4 15.78 5.26 13.07
CA ARG A 4 15.25 3.91 13.15
C ARG A 4 14.08 3.82 14.14
N GLU A 5 14.22 4.42 15.31
CA GLU A 5 13.15 4.47 16.31
C GLU A 5 11.94 5.25 15.80
N LEU A 6 12.18 6.37 15.12
CA LEU A 6 11.10 7.15 14.52
C LEU A 6 10.33 6.33 13.49
N TYR A 7 11.04 5.58 12.65
CA TYR A 7 10.39 4.74 11.65
C TYR A 7 9.57 3.61 12.28
N GLN A 8 10.09 3.00 13.34
CA GLN A 8 9.33 1.99 14.09
C GLN A 8 8.06 2.58 14.69
N ASP A 9 8.14 3.77 15.25
CA ASP A 9 6.99 4.44 15.85
C ASP A 9 5.91 4.73 14.78
N ILE A 10 6.30 5.15 13.59
CA ILE A 10 5.37 5.39 12.48
C ILE A 10 4.65 4.10 12.09
N ILE A 11 5.40 3.01 11.94
CA ILE A 11 4.83 1.70 11.59
C ILE A 11 3.86 1.24 12.66
N LEU A 12 4.24 1.32 13.93
CA LEU A 12 3.39 0.88 15.03
C LEU A 12 2.13 1.73 15.16
N ASP A 13 2.24 3.03 14.97
CA ASP A 13 1.09 3.92 15.01
C ASP A 13 0.07 3.55 13.93
N HIS A 14 0.51 3.37 12.70
CA HIS A 14 -0.37 2.96 11.61
C HIS A 14 -0.93 1.55 11.79
N ALA A 15 -0.16 0.65 12.39
CA ALA A 15 -0.62 -0.71 12.65
C ALA A 15 -1.69 -0.76 13.73
N ARG A 16 -1.57 0.08 14.76
CA ARG A 16 -2.53 0.14 15.88
C ARG A 16 -3.78 0.94 15.55
N SER A 17 -3.63 1.97 14.74
CA SER A 17 -4.72 2.88 14.37
C SER A 17 -4.70 3.11 12.86
N PRO A 18 -5.01 2.08 12.07
CA PRO A 18 -4.96 2.21 10.61
C PRO A 18 -5.94 3.26 10.12
N ARG A 19 -5.48 4.07 9.18
CA ARG A 19 -6.28 5.12 8.56
C ARG A 19 -7.13 4.49 7.46
N ASN A 20 -8.32 5.04 7.28
CA ASN A 20 -9.24 4.59 6.24
C ASN A 20 -9.53 3.09 6.32
N PHE A 21 -9.68 2.58 7.53
CA PHE A 21 -10.00 1.18 7.76
C PHE A 21 -11.52 0.97 7.69
N GLY A 22 -11.94 -0.02 6.92
CA GLY A 22 -13.34 -0.37 6.74
C GLY A 22 -13.73 -0.44 5.28
N ALA A 23 -14.89 -1.00 5.00
CA ALA A 23 -15.42 -1.09 3.65
C ALA A 23 -15.98 0.27 3.20
N LEU A 24 -15.89 0.55 1.90
CA LEU A 24 -16.62 1.64 1.29
C LEU A 24 -17.97 1.14 0.81
N SER A 25 -19.01 1.98 0.95
CA SER A 25 -20.26 1.71 0.28
C SER A 25 -20.12 2.05 -1.21
N GLU A 26 -20.58 1.17 -2.06
CA GLU A 26 -20.59 1.34 -3.52
C GLU A 26 -19.20 1.66 -4.10
N PRO A 27 -18.17 0.83 -3.83
CA PRO A 27 -16.88 1.06 -4.47
C PRO A 27 -16.98 0.85 -5.97
N SER A 28 -16.19 1.61 -6.74
CA SER A 28 -16.08 1.37 -8.19
C SER A 28 -15.11 0.24 -8.49
N HIS A 29 -14.13 0.03 -7.61
CA HIS A 29 -13.09 -0.99 -7.78
C HIS A 29 -12.83 -1.66 -6.44
N LEU A 30 -12.52 -2.95 -6.49
CA LEU A 30 -12.28 -3.76 -5.29
C LEU A 30 -11.39 -4.94 -5.66
N ALA A 31 -10.48 -5.29 -4.77
CA ALA A 31 -9.69 -6.51 -4.91
C ALA A 31 -9.32 -7.08 -3.55
N HIS A 32 -9.05 -8.38 -3.53
CA HIS A 32 -8.61 -9.10 -2.34
C HIS A 32 -7.14 -9.48 -2.51
N GLY A 33 -6.36 -9.34 -1.46
CA GLY A 33 -4.97 -9.75 -1.43
C GLY A 33 -4.71 -10.76 -0.34
N HIS A 34 -3.79 -11.68 -0.61
CA HIS A 34 -3.44 -12.74 0.33
C HIS A 34 -1.94 -13.03 0.27
N ASN A 35 -1.30 -13.05 1.43
CA ASN A 35 0.07 -13.51 1.59
C ASN A 35 0.05 -14.81 2.40
N PRO A 36 0.11 -15.98 1.75
CA PRO A 36 -0.02 -17.26 2.46
C PRO A 36 1.12 -17.54 3.43
N LEU A 37 2.30 -16.96 3.23
CA LEU A 37 3.44 -17.17 4.12
C LEU A 37 3.21 -16.58 5.51
N CYS A 38 2.56 -15.41 5.58
CA CYS A 38 2.32 -14.70 6.83
C CYS A 38 0.86 -14.74 7.27
N GLY A 39 -0.03 -15.27 6.44
CA GLY A 39 -1.45 -15.27 6.71
C GLY A 39 -2.12 -13.91 6.57
N ASP A 40 -1.43 -12.93 5.99
CA ASP A 40 -2.01 -11.62 5.75
C ASP A 40 -3.13 -11.71 4.72
N LYS A 41 -4.28 -11.12 5.02
CA LYS A 41 -5.41 -11.03 4.11
C LYS A 41 -5.99 -9.63 4.19
N LEU A 42 -6.24 -9.03 3.03
CA LEU A 42 -6.88 -7.72 3.00
C LEU A 42 -7.77 -7.56 1.77
N THR A 43 -8.71 -6.66 1.90
CA THR A 43 -9.56 -6.22 0.79
C THR A 43 -9.35 -4.71 0.66
N VAL A 44 -9.08 -4.26 -0.56
CA VAL A 44 -8.96 -2.84 -0.87
C VAL A 44 -10.21 -2.40 -1.61
N PHE A 45 -10.80 -1.31 -1.15
CA PHE A 45 -11.97 -0.67 -1.77
C PHE A 45 -11.56 0.66 -2.32
N MET A 46 -11.96 0.98 -3.54
CA MET A 46 -11.61 2.23 -4.18
C MET A 46 -12.79 2.86 -4.89
N LYS A 47 -12.81 4.19 -4.93
CA LYS A 47 -13.66 4.95 -5.85
C LYS A 47 -12.73 5.69 -6.80
N ILE A 48 -12.88 5.40 -8.09
CA ILE A 48 -12.10 6.03 -9.15
C ILE A 48 -13.07 6.69 -10.10
N ASP A 49 -12.92 8.00 -10.26
CA ASP A 49 -13.71 8.81 -11.17
C ASP A 49 -12.78 9.50 -12.15
N ASP A 50 -12.99 9.27 -13.45
CA ASP A 50 -12.21 9.90 -14.50
C ASP A 50 -10.70 9.78 -14.28
N ASP A 51 -10.24 8.54 -14.02
CA ASP A 51 -8.86 8.17 -13.73
C ASP A 51 -8.28 8.82 -12.46
N HIS A 52 -9.11 9.42 -11.61
CA HIS A 52 -8.69 9.96 -10.32
C HIS A 52 -9.22 9.11 -9.18
N ILE A 53 -8.34 8.80 -8.25
CA ILE A 53 -8.67 8.03 -7.05
C ILE A 53 -9.25 8.99 -6.02
N THR A 54 -10.56 8.93 -5.80
CA THR A 54 -11.24 9.82 -4.88
C THR A 54 -11.31 9.27 -3.46
N LYS A 55 -11.38 7.95 -3.32
CA LYS A 55 -11.39 7.29 -2.02
C LYS A 55 -10.66 5.95 -2.10
N VAL A 56 -9.94 5.63 -1.03
CA VAL A 56 -9.31 4.31 -0.83
C VAL A 56 -9.53 3.92 0.62
N SER A 57 -9.98 2.71 0.84
CA SER A 57 -10.04 2.13 2.18
C SER A 57 -9.65 0.67 2.11
N PHE A 58 -9.44 0.06 3.25
CA PHE A 58 -9.13 -1.36 3.32
C PHE A 58 -9.67 -1.97 4.59
N GLU A 59 -9.86 -3.27 4.55
CA GLU A 59 -10.11 -4.06 5.74
C GLU A 59 -9.38 -5.38 5.62
N GLY A 60 -9.25 -6.07 6.73
CA GLY A 60 -8.55 -7.34 6.77
C GLY A 60 -7.71 -7.47 8.02
N ARG A 61 -6.80 -8.44 8.00
CA ARG A 61 -5.92 -8.73 9.12
C ARG A 61 -4.54 -9.13 8.59
N GLY A 62 -3.52 -8.79 9.35
CA GLY A 62 -2.15 -9.12 8.97
C GLY A 62 -1.18 -8.64 10.03
N CYS A 63 0.10 -8.81 9.73
CA CYS A 63 1.15 -8.32 10.61
C CYS A 63 1.21 -6.79 10.61
N ALA A 64 1.99 -6.23 11.53
CA ALA A 64 2.14 -4.78 11.66
C ALA A 64 2.64 -4.14 10.35
N ILE A 65 3.55 -4.77 9.64
CA ILE A 65 4.08 -4.27 8.37
C ILE A 65 2.99 -4.19 7.30
N SER A 66 2.21 -5.25 7.15
CA SER A 66 1.12 -5.31 6.18
C SER A 66 0.07 -4.23 6.47
N THR A 67 -0.34 -4.11 7.71
CA THR A 67 -1.36 -3.14 8.13
C THR A 67 -0.86 -1.71 7.98
N ALA A 68 0.37 -1.43 8.42
CA ALA A 68 0.95 -0.09 8.29
C ALA A 68 1.11 0.33 6.83
N SER A 69 1.55 -0.59 5.98
CA SER A 69 1.69 -0.32 4.55
C SER A 69 0.35 0.02 3.91
N ALA A 70 -0.69 -0.76 4.20
CA ALA A 70 -2.03 -0.49 3.70
C ALA A 70 -2.56 0.86 4.19
N SER A 71 -2.37 1.17 5.46
CA SER A 71 -2.79 2.44 6.05
C SER A 71 -2.12 3.63 5.37
N LEU A 72 -0.80 3.60 5.23
CA LEU A 72 -0.04 4.65 4.53
C LEU A 72 -0.50 4.77 3.08
N MET A 73 -0.68 3.66 2.40
CA MET A 73 -1.13 3.62 1.02
C MET A 73 -2.46 4.37 0.84
N THR A 74 -3.44 4.14 1.72
CA THR A 74 -4.74 4.81 1.58
C THR A 74 -4.61 6.32 1.66
N GLN A 75 -3.77 6.83 2.55
CA GLN A 75 -3.53 8.25 2.67
C GLN A 75 -2.78 8.81 1.47
N ILE A 76 -1.78 8.08 1.00
CA ILE A 76 -0.93 8.52 -0.12
C ILE A 76 -1.74 8.57 -1.42
N LEU A 77 -2.55 7.54 -1.69
CA LEU A 77 -3.22 7.42 -2.98
C LEU A 77 -4.49 8.25 -3.12
N THR A 78 -5.14 8.60 -2.03
CA THR A 78 -6.35 9.42 -2.10
C THR A 78 -6.03 10.77 -2.74
N GLY A 79 -6.76 11.12 -3.79
CA GLY A 79 -6.57 12.36 -4.53
C GLY A 79 -5.58 12.27 -5.68
N LYS A 80 -4.95 11.13 -5.89
CA LYS A 80 -4.00 10.95 -7.01
C LYS A 80 -4.67 10.32 -8.22
N SER A 81 -4.08 10.55 -9.38
CA SER A 81 -4.49 9.82 -10.58
C SER A 81 -3.99 8.38 -10.54
N VAL A 82 -4.58 7.51 -11.35
CA VAL A 82 -4.13 6.13 -11.50
C VAL A 82 -2.67 6.09 -11.95
N ALA A 83 -2.28 6.96 -12.89
CA ALA A 83 -0.90 7.05 -13.35
C ALA A 83 0.08 7.45 -12.24
N GLN A 84 -0.31 8.40 -11.39
CA GLN A 84 0.51 8.78 -10.23
C GLN A 84 0.64 7.62 -9.23
N ALA A 85 -0.44 6.89 -9.00
CA ALA A 85 -0.42 5.71 -8.11
C ALA A 85 0.54 4.64 -8.64
N ASP A 86 0.52 4.38 -9.95
CA ASP A 86 1.45 3.44 -10.57
C ASP A 86 2.91 3.87 -10.39
N ALA A 87 3.19 5.17 -10.54
CA ALA A 87 4.54 5.70 -10.37
C ALA A 87 5.03 5.54 -8.92
N VAL A 88 4.18 5.83 -7.95
CA VAL A 88 4.53 5.66 -6.54
C VAL A 88 4.78 4.18 -6.22
N PHE A 89 3.94 3.29 -6.70
CA PHE A 89 4.11 1.86 -6.49
C PHE A 89 5.41 1.36 -7.12
N ALA A 90 5.70 1.74 -8.35
CA ALA A 90 6.93 1.34 -9.02
C ALA A 90 8.17 1.78 -8.24
N ALA A 91 8.18 3.00 -7.74
CA ALA A 91 9.29 3.53 -6.94
C ALA A 91 9.43 2.78 -5.62
N PHE A 92 8.33 2.55 -4.92
CA PHE A 92 8.33 1.81 -3.66
C PHE A 92 8.78 0.36 -3.85
N HIS A 93 8.25 -0.31 -4.86
CA HIS A 93 8.59 -1.70 -5.18
C HIS A 93 10.09 -1.85 -5.47
N ALA A 94 10.65 -0.97 -6.29
CA ALA A 94 12.07 -0.99 -6.59
C ALA A 94 12.91 -0.78 -5.31
N ARG A 95 12.48 0.13 -4.45
CA ARG A 95 13.19 0.46 -3.22
C ARG A 95 13.25 -0.72 -2.25
N VAL A 96 12.16 -1.47 -2.10
CA VAL A 96 12.10 -2.60 -1.16
C VAL A 96 12.60 -3.92 -1.76
N THR A 97 12.76 -4.01 -3.06
CA THR A 97 13.28 -5.22 -3.71
C THR A 97 14.77 -5.08 -4.05
N THR A 98 15.14 -4.12 -4.87
CA THR A 98 16.52 -3.94 -5.33
C THR A 98 17.29 -2.88 -4.54
N GLY A 99 16.60 -2.04 -3.78
CA GLY A 99 17.19 -0.91 -3.08
C GLY A 99 17.37 0.32 -3.97
N ALA A 100 16.94 0.26 -5.22
CA ALA A 100 17.13 1.35 -6.15
C ALA A 100 16.27 2.56 -5.76
N ALA A 101 16.86 3.75 -5.82
CA ALA A 101 16.13 5.00 -5.71
C ALA A 101 15.65 5.38 -7.09
N VAL A 102 14.34 5.35 -7.31
CA VAL A 102 13.71 5.71 -8.57
C VAL A 102 13.28 7.17 -8.50
N GLU A 103 13.68 7.97 -9.47
CA GLU A 103 13.22 9.35 -9.53
C GLU A 103 11.73 9.40 -9.87
N VAL A 104 11.02 10.24 -9.17
CA VAL A 104 9.60 10.50 -9.40
C VAL A 104 9.40 11.98 -9.68
N ALA A 105 8.26 12.31 -10.26
CA ALA A 105 7.89 13.72 -10.46
C ALA A 105 7.89 14.46 -9.10
N SER A 106 8.18 15.75 -9.10
CA SER A 106 8.31 16.53 -7.87
C SER A 106 7.07 16.48 -6.99
N ASP A 107 5.88 16.36 -7.58
CA ASP A 107 4.62 16.24 -6.85
C ASP A 107 4.43 14.88 -6.17
N LEU A 108 5.29 13.89 -6.44
CA LEU A 108 5.24 12.56 -5.83
C LEU A 108 6.36 12.33 -4.82
N GLU A 109 7.27 13.26 -4.63
CA GLU A 109 8.39 13.11 -3.68
C GLU A 109 7.90 12.92 -2.25
N ASP A 110 6.90 13.67 -1.83
CA ASP A 110 6.32 13.52 -0.49
C ASP A 110 5.74 12.12 -0.29
N ALA A 111 5.07 11.59 -1.29
CA ALA A 111 4.48 10.25 -1.22
C ALA A 111 5.57 9.18 -1.01
N THR A 112 6.66 9.26 -1.75
CA THR A 112 7.75 8.30 -1.61
C THR A 112 8.48 8.46 -0.28
N GLU A 113 8.65 9.67 0.21
CA GLU A 113 9.25 9.92 1.53
C GLU A 113 8.42 9.31 2.66
N ARG A 114 7.12 9.37 2.56
CA ARG A 114 6.23 8.79 3.57
C ARG A 114 6.35 7.27 3.66
N LEU A 115 6.89 6.63 2.64
CA LEU A 115 7.10 5.17 2.61
C LEU A 115 8.48 4.75 3.11
N GLU A 116 9.39 5.70 3.34
CA GLU A 116 10.73 5.39 3.83
C GLU A 116 10.74 4.51 5.09
N PRO A 117 9.84 4.68 6.07
CA PRO A 117 9.80 3.79 7.24
C PRO A 117 9.68 2.31 6.91
N LEU A 118 9.09 1.98 5.76
CA LEU A 118 8.91 0.58 5.33
C LEU A 118 10.10 0.01 4.55
N THR A 119 11.05 0.84 4.16
CA THR A 119 12.14 0.39 3.27
C THR A 119 13.13 -0.55 3.95
N GLY A 120 13.16 -0.57 5.27
CA GLY A 120 13.99 -1.51 6.04
C GLY A 120 13.65 -2.98 5.81
N VAL A 121 12.46 -3.29 5.30
CA VAL A 121 12.06 -4.67 5.01
C VAL A 121 12.90 -5.31 3.91
N ARG A 122 13.61 -4.50 3.12
CA ARG A 122 14.44 -4.99 2.02
C ARG A 122 15.41 -6.10 2.46
N THR A 123 15.91 -6.04 3.69
CA THR A 123 16.83 -7.05 4.21
C THR A 123 16.11 -8.34 4.67
N TYR A 124 14.80 -8.34 4.64
CA TYR A 124 13.99 -9.48 5.07
C TYR A 124 12.98 -9.84 3.98
N PRO A 125 13.36 -10.72 3.03
CA PRO A 125 12.51 -11.02 1.85
C PRO A 125 11.06 -11.40 2.18
N ALA A 126 10.83 -12.13 3.26
CA ALA A 126 9.47 -12.48 3.67
C ALA A 126 8.65 -11.25 4.04
N ARG A 127 9.29 -10.21 4.62
CA ARG A 127 8.63 -8.97 5.00
C ARG A 127 8.37 -8.04 3.81
N VAL A 128 9.17 -8.17 2.75
CA VAL A 128 8.92 -7.43 1.51
C VAL A 128 7.52 -7.78 0.99
N LYS A 129 7.14 -9.03 1.05
CA LYS A 129 5.80 -9.48 0.63
C LYS A 129 4.69 -8.88 1.50
N CYS A 130 4.93 -8.73 2.79
CA CYS A 130 3.99 -8.05 3.69
C CYS A 130 3.85 -6.57 3.33
N ALA A 131 4.96 -5.89 3.07
CA ALA A 131 4.97 -4.46 2.75
C ALA A 131 4.32 -4.16 1.41
N THR A 132 4.39 -5.07 0.45
CA THR A 132 3.91 -4.83 -0.92
C THR A 132 2.51 -5.39 -1.19
N LEU A 133 1.96 -6.21 -0.30
CA LEU A 133 0.66 -6.86 -0.53
C LEU A 133 -0.44 -5.85 -0.86
N ALA A 134 -0.59 -4.80 -0.07
CA ALA A 134 -1.63 -3.80 -0.28
C ALA A 134 -1.47 -3.11 -1.63
N TRP A 135 -0.24 -2.85 -2.04
CA TRP A 135 0.08 -2.17 -3.30
C TRP A 135 -0.24 -3.05 -4.51
N HIS A 136 0.11 -4.34 -4.45
CA HIS A 136 -0.28 -5.30 -5.49
C HIS A 136 -1.81 -5.43 -5.57
N THR A 137 -2.48 -5.36 -4.42
CA THR A 137 -3.94 -5.45 -4.37
C THR A 137 -4.59 -4.23 -5.01
N VAL A 138 -4.04 -3.03 -4.78
CA VAL A 138 -4.51 -1.81 -5.48
C VAL A 138 -4.33 -1.95 -6.99
N ASP A 139 -3.17 -2.42 -7.44
CA ASP A 139 -2.92 -2.62 -8.86
C ASP A 139 -3.94 -3.58 -9.48
N ALA A 140 -4.25 -4.67 -8.78
CA ALA A 140 -5.27 -5.61 -9.22
C ALA A 140 -6.67 -4.98 -9.25
N ALA A 141 -7.01 -4.16 -8.25
CA ALA A 141 -8.29 -3.47 -8.19
C ALA A 141 -8.47 -2.53 -9.38
N VAL A 142 -7.45 -1.73 -9.67
CA VAL A 142 -7.47 -0.79 -10.79
C VAL A 142 -7.69 -1.52 -12.13
N LYS A 143 -7.03 -2.66 -12.30
CA LYS A 143 -7.10 -3.44 -13.56
C LYS A 143 -8.33 -4.33 -13.63
N GLY A 144 -8.78 -4.87 -12.50
CA GLY A 144 -9.88 -5.83 -12.44
C GLY A 144 -11.29 -5.22 -12.41
N GLY A 145 -11.41 -3.94 -12.08
CA GLY A 145 -12.70 -3.26 -12.01
C GLY A 145 -13.53 -3.66 -10.79
N VAL A 146 -14.85 -3.66 -10.96
CA VAL A 146 -15.82 -3.73 -9.84
C VAL A 146 -15.99 -5.11 -9.23
N LEU A 147 -15.62 -6.17 -9.94
CA LEU A 147 -16.01 -7.53 -9.56
C LEU A 147 -15.13 -8.20 -8.51
N GLY A 148 -14.10 -7.51 -8.09
CA GLY A 148 -13.17 -8.07 -7.11
C GLY A 148 -12.25 -9.13 -7.72
N THR A 149 -10.96 -8.86 -7.69
CA THR A 149 -9.92 -9.79 -8.12
C THR A 149 -9.19 -10.27 -6.88
N THR A 150 -8.73 -11.53 -6.86
CA THR A 150 -7.91 -12.04 -5.77
C THR A 150 -6.49 -12.22 -6.27
N ILE A 151 -5.52 -11.65 -5.55
CA ILE A 151 -4.10 -11.83 -5.85
C ILE A 151 -3.38 -12.45 -4.64
N LYS A 152 -2.27 -13.11 -4.91
CA LYS A 152 -1.43 -13.69 -3.87
C LYS A 152 -0.01 -13.18 -4.03
N THR A 153 0.63 -12.86 -2.91
CA THR A 153 2.08 -12.64 -2.86
C THR A 153 2.75 -13.88 -2.29
N GLU A 154 3.61 -14.48 -3.05
CA GLU A 154 4.33 -15.70 -2.65
C GLU A 154 5.82 -15.51 -2.65
#